data_e2c361a6ba1f4dae82b6dfb7a00f70e8
#
_entry.id   e2c361a6ba1f4dae82b6dfb7a00f70e8
#
_cell.length_a   1.000
_cell.length_b   1.000
_cell.length_c   1.000
_cell.angle_alpha   90.00
_cell.angle_beta   90.00
_cell.angle_gamma   90.00
#
_symmetry.space_group_name_H-M   'P 1'
#
loop_
_entity.id
_entity.type
_entity.pdbx_description
1 polymer ?
#
loop_
_entity_poly.entity_id
_entity_poly.type
_entity_poly.pdbx_seq_one_letter_code
_entity_poly.pdbx_strand_id
1 'polypeptide(L)'
;QNVNFPGCDVQFGADCSLYGVPVLENDAMDFHLSMDLSVQVTSVYVTLGVSDRFDFGLVVPVVQADFRGQSDAEIRPFGGTTAAHYFAGTPDNPVLTARRQSLGSAGGLGDVALRAKLNLREAANASVAFLVDGRFPTGSEKDLLGSGKFAGRAVLIVNSRLGDFSPHLNAGYLHHAGDQQNDAVLGTVGFDDRMAENVTLAADLVTELQVGDSKLHLPGIVTYDAPFRRTLNPTNIPTMRDDIVNGSFGVKITPAHNTTLVLNTLFPLNRGGLRANLVYTGGIEYTF
;
A
#
# COMPACT_ATOMS: atom_id res chain seq x y z
N GLN A 1 -22.66 14.32 8.55
CA GLN A 1 -24.10 14.24 8.88
C GLN A 1 -24.25 13.16 9.94
N ASN A 2 -25.03 13.43 10.98
CA ASN A 2 -25.32 12.45 12.02
C ASN A 2 -26.58 11.67 11.60
N VAL A 3 -26.61 10.40 11.96
CA VAL A 3 -27.83 9.59 11.83
C VAL A 3 -28.80 9.99 12.95
N ASN A 4 -30.04 10.22 12.61
CA ASN A 4 -31.05 10.49 13.60
C ASN A 4 -31.65 9.18 14.13
N PHE A 5 -31.80 9.11 15.45
CA PHE A 5 -32.37 7.97 16.17
C PHE A 5 -33.70 8.44 16.82
N PRO A 6 -34.83 8.41 16.10
CA PRO A 6 -36.09 8.81 16.69
C PRO A 6 -36.48 7.84 17.80
N GLY A 7 -36.78 8.37 18.98
CA GLY A 7 -37.23 7.60 20.12
C GLY A 7 -36.19 7.19 21.14
N CYS A 8 -34.88 7.33 20.85
CA CYS A 8 -33.87 7.06 21.86
C CYS A 8 -32.65 7.95 21.74
N ASP A 9 -32.59 8.97 22.55
CA ASP A 9 -31.38 9.76 22.78
C ASP A 9 -31.07 9.72 24.29
N VAL A 10 -30.22 8.79 24.67
CA VAL A 10 -29.82 8.57 26.08
C VAL A 10 -29.14 9.80 26.68
N GLN A 11 -28.48 10.59 25.86
CA GLN A 11 -27.73 11.76 26.29
C GLN A 11 -28.67 12.93 26.64
N PHE A 12 -29.84 13.01 26.01
CA PHE A 12 -30.81 14.09 26.18
C PHE A 12 -32.11 13.65 26.88
N GLY A 13 -32.18 12.43 27.43
CA GLY A 13 -33.33 11.93 28.17
C GLY A 13 -34.51 11.55 27.28
N ALA A 14 -34.27 11.21 26.01
CA ALA A 14 -35.30 10.72 25.11
C ALA A 14 -35.91 9.40 25.59
N ASP A 15 -37.18 9.14 25.20
CA ASP A 15 -37.87 7.89 25.51
C ASP A 15 -37.25 6.72 24.74
N CYS A 16 -36.57 5.82 25.44
CA CYS A 16 -35.97 4.63 24.89
C CYS A 16 -36.87 3.39 25.00
N SER A 17 -38.16 3.57 25.12
CA SER A 17 -39.13 2.45 25.26
C SER A 17 -39.14 1.51 24.03
N LEU A 18 -38.70 2.00 22.87
CA LEU A 18 -38.61 1.22 21.63
C LEU A 18 -37.24 0.58 21.44
N TYR A 19 -36.32 0.79 22.37
CA TYR A 19 -34.97 0.18 22.31
C TYR A 19 -35.10 -1.33 22.57
N GLY A 20 -34.48 -2.15 21.77
CA GLY A 20 -34.62 -3.62 21.81
C GLY A 20 -35.73 -4.16 20.92
N VAL A 21 -36.44 -3.30 20.18
CA VAL A 21 -37.43 -3.74 19.18
C VAL A 21 -36.71 -4.00 17.84
N PRO A 22 -36.52 -5.27 17.40
CA PRO A 22 -35.71 -5.60 16.26
C PRO A 22 -36.06 -4.87 14.97
N VAL A 23 -37.37 -4.60 14.76
CA VAL A 23 -37.84 -3.89 13.57
C VAL A 23 -37.40 -2.43 13.54
N LEU A 24 -37.03 -1.85 14.68
CA LEU A 24 -36.62 -0.46 14.81
C LEU A 24 -35.09 -0.30 14.99
N GLU A 25 -34.41 -1.34 15.47
CA GLU A 25 -32.98 -1.25 15.82
C GLU A 25 -32.06 -1.93 14.84
N ASN A 26 -32.58 -2.81 14.00
CA ASN A 26 -31.76 -3.61 13.08
C ASN A 26 -31.73 -3.06 11.66
N ASP A 27 -31.92 -1.75 11.49
CA ASP A 27 -31.67 -1.11 10.19
C ASP A 27 -30.19 -1.30 9.82
N ALA A 28 -29.95 -1.72 8.60
CA ALA A 28 -28.60 -1.85 8.08
C ALA A 28 -28.20 -0.57 7.37
N MET A 29 -26.92 -0.21 7.47
CA MET A 29 -26.34 0.88 6.71
C MET A 29 -25.32 0.36 5.74
N ASP A 30 -25.56 0.54 4.45
CA ASP A 30 -24.59 0.24 3.40
C ASP A 30 -23.72 1.47 3.15
N PHE A 31 -22.40 1.26 3.14
CA PHE A 31 -21.42 2.27 2.76
C PHE A 31 -20.75 1.87 1.46
N HIS A 32 -20.76 2.78 0.50
CA HIS A 32 -19.94 2.71 -0.68
C HIS A 32 -18.82 3.74 -0.56
N LEU A 33 -17.59 3.25 -0.42
CA LEU A 33 -16.39 4.08 -0.29
C LEU A 33 -15.63 4.09 -1.62
N SER A 34 -15.36 5.28 -2.12
CA SER A 34 -14.45 5.52 -3.24
C SER A 34 -13.28 6.37 -2.74
N MET A 35 -12.07 5.85 -2.93
CA MET A 35 -10.85 6.52 -2.47
C MET A 35 -9.85 6.59 -3.63
N ASP A 36 -9.31 7.79 -3.83
CA ASP A 36 -8.23 8.07 -4.78
C ASP A 36 -7.06 8.66 -3.98
N LEU A 37 -5.93 7.97 -4.00
CA LEU A 37 -4.70 8.37 -3.35
C LEU A 37 -3.60 8.48 -4.38
N SER A 38 -3.09 9.70 -4.56
CA SER A 38 -1.92 9.98 -5.38
C SER A 38 -0.72 10.26 -4.48
N VAL A 39 0.36 9.51 -4.66
CA VAL A 39 1.59 9.67 -3.87
C VAL A 39 2.75 9.93 -4.81
N GLN A 40 3.46 11.01 -4.56
CA GLN A 40 4.71 11.35 -5.21
C GLN A 40 5.85 11.31 -4.20
N VAL A 41 6.92 10.58 -4.53
CA VAL A 41 8.10 10.46 -3.66
C VAL A 41 9.33 10.95 -4.41
N THR A 42 10.03 11.92 -3.82
CA THR A 42 11.34 12.37 -4.27
C THR A 42 12.37 11.91 -3.27
N SER A 43 13.32 11.07 -3.67
CA SER A 43 14.32 10.50 -2.76
C SER A 43 15.73 10.96 -3.12
N VAL A 44 16.49 11.32 -2.09
CA VAL A 44 17.93 11.55 -2.18
C VAL A 44 18.64 10.30 -1.68
N TYR A 45 19.50 9.75 -2.50
CA TYR A 45 20.33 8.60 -2.19
C TYR A 45 21.79 9.06 -2.04
N VAL A 46 22.41 8.69 -0.95
CA VAL A 46 23.85 8.89 -0.74
C VAL A 46 24.46 7.53 -0.46
N THR A 47 25.42 7.12 -1.26
CA THR A 47 26.15 5.85 -1.08
C THR A 47 27.63 6.14 -0.94
N LEU A 48 28.23 5.59 0.10
CA LEU A 48 29.66 5.69 0.40
C LEU A 48 30.30 4.31 0.31
N GLY A 49 31.25 4.14 -0.58
CA GLY A 49 32.14 2.99 -0.59
C GLY A 49 33.13 3.09 0.57
N VAL A 50 32.95 2.24 1.57
CA VAL A 50 33.83 2.19 2.76
C VAL A 50 35.06 1.33 2.47
N SER A 51 34.91 0.33 1.62
CA SER A 51 35.98 -0.52 1.13
C SER A 51 35.61 -1.11 -0.24
N ASP A 52 36.53 -1.84 -0.89
CA ASP A 52 36.26 -2.51 -2.17
C ASP A 52 35.06 -3.50 -2.13
N ARG A 53 34.60 -3.86 -0.94
CA ARG A 53 33.55 -4.84 -0.76
C ARG A 53 32.34 -4.34 0.03
N PHE A 54 32.45 -3.17 0.67
CA PHE A 54 31.41 -2.71 1.59
C PHE A 54 30.99 -1.29 1.27
N ASP A 55 29.68 -1.12 1.01
CA ASP A 55 29.03 0.15 0.79
C ASP A 55 28.04 0.43 1.93
N PHE A 56 27.96 1.68 2.33
CA PHE A 56 26.95 2.19 3.24
C PHE A 56 26.09 3.25 2.54
N GLY A 57 24.79 3.19 2.71
CA GLY A 57 23.84 4.08 2.05
C GLY A 57 22.84 4.72 3.00
N LEU A 58 22.45 5.94 2.67
CA LEU A 58 21.38 6.70 3.29
C LEU A 58 20.33 7.05 2.22
N VAL A 59 19.06 6.86 2.52
CA VAL A 59 17.94 7.27 1.67
C VAL A 59 17.05 8.22 2.44
N VAL A 60 16.86 9.41 1.91
CA VAL A 60 16.00 10.45 2.49
C VAL A 60 14.86 10.76 1.52
N PRO A 61 13.64 10.23 1.75
CA PRO A 61 12.49 10.51 0.91
C PRO A 61 11.75 11.77 1.37
N VAL A 62 11.29 12.55 0.41
CA VAL A 62 10.28 13.60 0.60
C VAL A 62 9.02 13.14 -0.12
N VAL A 63 7.93 13.07 0.61
CA VAL A 63 6.65 12.52 0.15
C VAL A 63 5.64 13.64 0.03
N GLN A 64 4.87 13.62 -1.05
CA GLN A 64 3.65 14.38 -1.23
C GLN A 64 2.50 13.42 -1.47
N ALA A 65 1.44 13.51 -0.66
CA ALA A 65 0.26 12.68 -0.74
C ALA A 65 -0.97 13.57 -0.94
N ASP A 66 -1.77 13.24 -1.96
CA ASP A 66 -3.06 13.87 -2.25
C ASP A 66 -4.15 12.82 -2.16
N PHE A 67 -5.15 13.07 -1.32
CA PHE A 67 -6.25 12.16 -1.03
C PHE A 67 -7.59 12.77 -1.45
N ARG A 68 -8.41 11.98 -2.13
CA ARG A 68 -9.81 12.26 -2.42
C ARG A 68 -10.66 11.07 -1.99
N GLY A 69 -11.59 11.30 -1.08
CA GLY A 69 -12.51 10.27 -0.60
C GLY A 69 -13.96 10.69 -0.80
N GLN A 70 -14.80 9.74 -1.18
CA GLN A 70 -16.24 9.87 -1.19
C GLN A 70 -16.86 8.69 -0.48
N SER A 71 -17.80 8.97 0.40
CA SER A 71 -18.63 7.98 1.06
C SER A 71 -20.08 8.24 0.70
N ASP A 72 -20.73 7.26 0.10
CA ASP A 72 -22.17 7.19 -0.10
C ASP A 72 -22.73 6.19 0.90
N ALA A 73 -23.67 6.63 1.72
CA ALA A 73 -24.34 5.82 2.74
C ALA A 73 -25.82 5.70 2.42
N GLU A 74 -26.37 4.49 2.58
CA GLU A 74 -27.79 4.18 2.43
C GLU A 74 -28.26 3.38 3.64
N ILE A 75 -29.32 3.87 4.32
CA ILE A 75 -30.01 3.14 5.38
C ILE A 75 -31.04 2.22 4.74
N ARG A 76 -30.94 0.92 5.05
CA ARG A 76 -31.91 -0.11 4.63
C ARG A 76 -32.75 -0.53 5.81
N PRO A 77 -34.08 -0.20 5.80
CA PRO A 77 -34.95 -0.60 6.86
C PRO A 77 -35.00 -2.11 7.05
N PHE A 78 -34.97 -2.55 8.31
CA PHE A 78 -35.08 -3.95 8.65
C PHE A 78 -36.54 -4.37 8.76
N GLY A 79 -36.99 -5.20 7.84
CA GLY A 79 -38.31 -5.83 7.91
C GLY A 79 -39.50 -5.01 7.45
N GLY A 80 -39.29 -3.84 6.85
CA GLY A 80 -40.37 -3.00 6.41
C GLY A 80 -39.99 -1.85 5.51
N THR A 81 -40.94 -1.01 5.18
CA THR A 81 -40.73 0.23 4.40
C THR A 81 -40.47 1.44 5.28
N THR A 82 -40.64 1.31 6.59
CA THR A 82 -40.45 2.39 7.57
C THR A 82 -39.09 2.24 8.23
N ALA A 83 -38.19 3.21 8.05
CA ALA A 83 -36.92 3.26 8.71
C ALA A 83 -37.05 3.85 10.11
N ALA A 84 -36.36 3.22 11.08
CA ALA A 84 -36.20 3.81 12.42
C ALA A 84 -35.10 4.86 12.44
N HIS A 85 -34.16 4.79 11.48
CA HIS A 85 -33.00 5.68 11.37
C HIS A 85 -33.06 6.45 10.07
N TYR A 86 -32.62 7.70 10.05
CA TYR A 86 -32.56 8.54 8.85
C TYR A 86 -31.51 9.66 9.00
N PHE A 87 -30.94 10.10 7.90
CA PHE A 87 -29.94 11.19 7.88
C PHE A 87 -30.54 12.57 8.00
N ALA A 88 -31.73 12.75 7.44
CA ALA A 88 -32.49 14.02 7.46
C ALA A 88 -33.99 13.74 7.20
N GLY A 89 -34.83 14.79 7.30
CA GLY A 89 -36.27 14.69 7.09
C GLY A 89 -37.02 14.42 8.38
N THR A 90 -38.14 13.72 8.28
CA THR A 90 -39.02 13.35 9.39
C THR A 90 -39.30 11.85 9.34
N PRO A 91 -39.86 11.24 10.43
CA PRO A 91 -40.25 9.83 10.41
C PRO A 91 -41.20 9.46 9.27
N ASP A 92 -42.07 10.40 8.88
CA ASP A 92 -43.08 10.20 7.81
C ASP A 92 -42.45 10.41 6.39
N ASN A 93 -41.34 11.12 6.33
CA ASN A 93 -40.64 11.38 5.08
C ASN A 93 -39.09 11.39 5.32
N PRO A 94 -38.50 10.21 5.60
CA PRO A 94 -37.11 10.13 5.96
C PRO A 94 -36.19 10.22 4.73
N VAL A 95 -35.03 10.89 4.89
CA VAL A 95 -33.96 10.87 3.93
C VAL A 95 -32.98 9.77 4.34
N LEU A 96 -32.97 8.69 3.59
CA LEU A 96 -32.20 7.47 3.91
C LEU A 96 -30.80 7.43 3.27
N THR A 97 -30.47 8.42 2.44
CA THR A 97 -29.17 8.49 1.77
C THR A 97 -28.37 9.70 2.21
N ALA A 98 -27.07 9.54 2.30
CA ALA A 98 -26.15 10.63 2.57
C ALA A 98 -24.87 10.46 1.75
N ARG A 99 -24.31 11.59 1.33
CA ARG A 99 -23.01 11.64 0.65
C ARG A 99 -22.08 12.57 1.41
N ARG A 100 -20.83 12.10 1.59
CA ARG A 100 -19.77 12.93 2.16
C ARG A 100 -18.53 12.81 1.29
N GLN A 101 -17.88 13.95 1.06
CA GLN A 101 -16.59 14.01 0.39
C GLN A 101 -15.53 14.53 1.37
N SER A 102 -14.32 14.03 1.22
CA SER A 102 -13.14 14.49 1.97
C SER A 102 -12.00 14.68 0.99
N LEU A 103 -11.31 15.80 1.14
CA LEU A 103 -10.10 16.13 0.40
C LEU A 103 -9.00 16.40 1.40
N GLY A 104 -7.80 15.95 1.10
CA GLY A 104 -6.63 16.20 1.93
C GLY A 104 -5.36 16.19 1.08
N SER A 105 -4.39 16.97 1.48
CA SER A 105 -3.04 16.91 0.95
C SER A 105 -2.04 17.09 2.07
N ALA A 106 -0.92 16.39 1.99
CA ALA A 106 0.17 16.49 2.94
C ALA A 106 1.51 16.38 2.21
N GLY A 107 2.53 17.03 2.73
CA GLY A 107 3.88 16.94 2.20
C GLY A 107 4.92 17.04 3.30
N GLY A 108 6.00 16.29 3.20
CA GLY A 108 7.06 16.30 4.22
C GLY A 108 8.04 15.16 4.07
N LEU A 109 8.84 14.98 5.12
CA LEU A 109 9.80 13.88 5.21
C LEU A 109 9.07 12.54 5.31
N GLY A 110 9.50 11.58 4.51
CA GLY A 110 9.05 10.19 4.63
C GLY A 110 9.93 9.36 5.59
N ASP A 111 9.81 8.05 5.50
CA ASP A 111 10.61 7.13 6.32
C ASP A 111 12.04 7.03 5.78
N VAL A 112 12.99 7.49 6.56
CA VAL A 112 14.43 7.45 6.23
C VAL A 112 14.92 6.00 6.29
N ALA A 113 15.75 5.60 5.32
CA ALA A 113 16.35 4.27 5.31
C ALA A 113 17.89 4.32 5.37
N LEU A 114 18.45 3.40 6.14
CA LEU A 114 19.87 3.08 6.16
C LEU A 114 20.08 1.74 5.46
N ARG A 115 21.15 1.67 4.69
CA ARG A 115 21.47 0.52 3.86
C ARG A 115 22.92 0.14 4.02
N ALA A 116 23.20 -1.15 4.03
CA ALA A 116 24.54 -1.69 3.97
C ALA A 116 24.59 -2.80 2.91
N LYS A 117 25.58 -2.78 2.04
CA LYS A 117 25.81 -3.81 1.02
C LYS A 117 27.21 -4.37 1.14
N LEU A 118 27.29 -5.69 1.18
CA LEU A 118 28.55 -6.44 1.21
C LEU A 118 28.69 -7.27 -0.07
N ASN A 119 29.73 -7.02 -0.85
CA ASN A 119 30.11 -7.85 -1.96
C ASN A 119 30.79 -9.13 -1.45
N LEU A 120 30.07 -10.26 -1.56
CA LEU A 120 30.52 -11.57 -1.07
C LEU A 120 31.52 -12.22 -2.02
N ARG A 121 31.26 -12.09 -3.33
CA ARG A 121 32.09 -12.67 -4.39
C ARG A 121 31.96 -11.84 -5.65
N GLU A 122 33.12 -11.62 -6.27
CA GLU A 122 33.22 -11.03 -7.59
C GLU A 122 34.09 -11.94 -8.47
N ALA A 123 33.58 -12.26 -9.64
CA ALA A 123 34.27 -13.01 -10.69
C ALA A 123 34.10 -12.26 -12.01
N ALA A 124 34.85 -12.63 -13.04
CA ALA A 124 34.82 -11.91 -14.32
C ALA A 124 33.41 -11.75 -14.93
N ASN A 125 32.54 -12.76 -14.76
CA ASN A 125 31.23 -12.79 -15.36
C ASN A 125 30.09 -12.96 -14.36
N ALA A 126 30.33 -12.88 -13.05
CA ALA A 126 29.29 -13.04 -12.03
C ALA A 126 29.67 -12.32 -10.74
N SER A 127 28.69 -11.77 -10.05
CA SER A 127 28.87 -11.20 -8.74
C SER A 127 27.75 -11.65 -7.78
N VAL A 128 28.08 -11.78 -6.50
CA VAL A 128 27.15 -12.09 -5.44
C VAL A 128 27.32 -11.07 -4.33
N ALA A 129 26.24 -10.42 -3.94
CA ALA A 129 26.25 -9.44 -2.86
C ALA A 129 25.11 -9.71 -1.87
N PHE A 130 25.30 -9.27 -0.65
CA PHE A 130 24.28 -9.28 0.39
C PHE A 130 23.96 -7.84 0.81
N LEU A 131 22.68 -7.52 0.87
CA LEU A 131 22.21 -6.19 1.22
C LEU A 131 21.27 -6.29 2.41
N VAL A 132 21.45 -5.42 3.38
CA VAL A 132 20.47 -5.13 4.45
C VAL A 132 20.03 -3.68 4.37
N ASP A 133 18.76 -3.47 4.64
CA ASP A 133 18.13 -2.15 4.57
C ASP A 133 17.17 -2.03 5.75
N GLY A 134 17.28 -0.96 6.52
CA GLY A 134 16.40 -0.65 7.63
C GLY A 134 15.70 0.67 7.39
N ARG A 135 14.37 0.66 7.38
CA ARG A 135 13.52 1.84 7.24
C ARG A 135 12.97 2.25 8.60
N PHE A 136 13.18 3.50 8.97
CA PHE A 136 12.80 4.05 10.26
C PHE A 136 11.57 4.94 10.12
N PRO A 137 10.60 4.88 11.07
CA PRO A 137 9.34 5.62 11.01
C PRO A 137 9.53 7.10 11.33
N THR A 138 10.21 7.83 10.44
CA THR A 138 10.45 9.28 10.56
C THR A 138 9.36 10.10 9.90
N GLY A 139 8.59 9.52 8.99
CA GLY A 139 7.44 10.16 8.34
C GLY A 139 6.19 10.15 9.22
N SER A 140 5.29 11.09 8.97
CA SER A 140 3.99 11.14 9.66
C SER A 140 3.03 10.07 9.12
N GLU A 141 2.67 9.08 9.93
CA GLU A 141 1.68 8.06 9.60
C GLU A 141 0.28 8.68 9.36
N LYS A 142 -0.09 9.66 10.19
CA LYS A 142 -1.40 10.33 10.11
C LYS A 142 -1.60 11.08 8.80
N ASP A 143 -0.51 11.56 8.21
CA ASP A 143 -0.50 12.33 6.98
C ASP A 143 -0.12 11.47 5.77
N LEU A 144 -0.03 10.15 5.93
CA LEU A 144 0.35 9.18 4.90
C LEU A 144 1.77 9.41 4.33
N LEU A 145 2.67 10.02 5.10
CA LEU A 145 4.05 10.30 4.71
C LEU A 145 5.02 9.20 5.12
N GLY A 146 4.61 8.33 6.05
CA GLY A 146 5.41 7.21 6.54
C GLY A 146 4.56 6.07 7.07
N SER A 147 5.20 4.95 7.38
CA SER A 147 4.54 3.72 7.85
C SER A 147 4.22 3.73 9.35
N GLY A 148 4.79 4.65 10.13
CA GLY A 148 4.69 4.68 11.58
C GLY A 148 5.39 3.51 12.29
N LYS A 149 5.97 2.56 11.54
CA LYS A 149 6.61 1.35 12.04
C LYS A 149 7.96 1.11 11.37
N PHE A 150 8.84 0.42 12.07
CA PHE A 150 10.10 -0.03 11.50
C PHE A 150 9.85 -1.14 10.48
N ALA A 151 10.58 -1.12 9.36
CA ALA A 151 10.66 -2.22 8.43
C ALA A 151 12.13 -2.52 8.10
N GLY A 152 12.48 -3.79 8.01
CA GLY A 152 13.82 -4.22 7.69
C GLY A 152 13.83 -5.30 6.63
N ARG A 153 14.75 -5.24 5.69
CA ARG A 153 14.91 -6.31 4.69
C ARG A 153 16.36 -6.76 4.56
N ALA A 154 16.49 -8.03 4.19
CA ALA A 154 17.76 -8.65 3.84
C ALA A 154 17.62 -9.30 2.47
N VAL A 155 18.56 -9.04 1.55
CA VAL A 155 18.48 -9.49 0.16
C VAL A 155 19.82 -10.05 -0.30
N LEU A 156 19.80 -11.24 -0.88
CA LEU A 156 20.90 -11.81 -1.65
C LEU A 156 20.72 -11.37 -3.10
N ILE A 157 21.77 -10.83 -3.69
CA ILE A 157 21.81 -10.30 -5.05
C ILE A 157 22.81 -11.13 -5.85
N VAL A 158 22.37 -11.67 -6.96
CA VAL A 158 23.22 -12.44 -7.89
C VAL A 158 23.09 -11.84 -9.28
N ASN A 159 24.21 -11.40 -9.85
CA ASN A 159 24.27 -10.87 -11.20
C ASN A 159 25.23 -11.72 -12.04
N SER A 160 24.94 -11.84 -13.33
CA SER A 160 25.84 -12.42 -14.32
C SER A 160 25.99 -11.46 -15.50
N ARG A 161 27.09 -11.58 -16.24
CA ARG A 161 27.33 -10.80 -17.46
C ARG A 161 27.68 -11.76 -18.61
N LEU A 162 26.87 -11.76 -19.64
CA LEU A 162 27.00 -12.59 -20.84
C LEU A 162 27.10 -11.69 -22.08
N GLY A 163 28.23 -11.00 -22.23
CA GLY A 163 28.40 -9.95 -23.23
C GLY A 163 27.62 -8.69 -22.85
N ASP A 164 26.66 -8.27 -23.69
CA ASP A 164 25.79 -7.12 -23.46
C ASP A 164 24.58 -7.48 -22.61
N PHE A 165 24.23 -8.75 -22.50
CA PHE A 165 23.12 -9.28 -21.70
C PHE A 165 23.57 -9.60 -20.27
N SER A 166 22.87 -9.08 -19.28
CA SER A 166 23.21 -9.22 -17.86
C SER A 166 21.98 -9.68 -17.06
N PRO A 167 21.75 -11.01 -16.95
CA PRO A 167 20.68 -11.54 -16.12
C PRO A 167 21.01 -11.37 -14.64
N HIS A 168 19.96 -11.17 -13.83
CA HIS A 168 20.08 -11.04 -12.39
C HIS A 168 18.92 -11.72 -11.64
N LEU A 169 19.22 -12.12 -10.40
CA LEU A 169 18.30 -12.73 -9.48
C LEU A 169 18.51 -12.12 -8.09
N ASN A 170 17.43 -11.65 -7.46
CA ASN A 170 17.46 -11.21 -6.08
C ASN A 170 16.45 -12.04 -5.27
N ALA A 171 16.86 -12.48 -4.09
CA ALA A 171 15.98 -13.19 -3.15
C ALA A 171 16.17 -12.61 -1.76
N GLY A 172 15.09 -12.39 -1.03
CA GLY A 172 15.17 -11.71 0.25
C GLY A 172 13.98 -11.93 1.16
N TYR A 173 14.07 -11.32 2.33
CA TYR A 173 13.03 -11.30 3.33
C TYR A 173 12.80 -9.87 3.80
N LEU A 174 11.54 -9.49 3.92
CA LEU A 174 11.08 -8.21 4.44
C LEU A 174 10.32 -8.45 5.73
N HIS A 175 10.78 -7.82 6.79
CA HIS A 175 10.14 -7.81 8.09
C HIS A 175 9.44 -6.49 8.33
N HIS A 176 8.18 -6.54 8.77
CA HIS A 176 7.42 -5.40 9.24
C HIS A 176 7.19 -5.49 10.74
N ALA A 177 7.66 -4.49 11.48
CA ALA A 177 7.37 -4.42 12.91
C ALA A 177 5.88 -4.09 13.15
N GLY A 178 5.24 -4.83 14.06
CA GLY A 178 3.83 -4.65 14.43
C GLY A 178 2.87 -5.62 13.75
N ASP A 179 1.56 -5.37 13.96
CA ASP A 179 0.50 -6.33 13.63
C ASP A 179 -0.35 -5.91 12.42
N GLN A 180 0.04 -4.85 11.72
CA GLN A 180 -0.75 -4.30 10.60
C GLN A 180 -0.38 -4.88 9.24
N GLN A 181 0.90 -5.24 9.06
CA GLN A 181 1.42 -5.77 7.80
C GLN A 181 2.14 -7.09 8.03
N ASN A 182 1.97 -8.01 7.11
CA ASN A 182 2.69 -9.27 7.13
C ASN A 182 4.15 -9.07 6.70
N ASP A 183 5.00 -9.95 7.18
CA ASP A 183 6.32 -10.15 6.59
C ASP A 183 6.19 -10.73 5.19
N ALA A 184 7.22 -10.57 4.35
CA ALA A 184 7.19 -11.06 2.99
C ALA A 184 8.52 -11.68 2.54
N VAL A 185 8.43 -12.66 1.66
CA VAL A 185 9.55 -13.14 0.86
C VAL A 185 9.60 -12.31 -0.41
N LEU A 186 10.79 -11.75 -0.67
CA LEU A 186 11.07 -10.93 -1.84
C LEU A 186 11.75 -11.76 -2.92
N GLY A 187 11.34 -11.55 -4.16
CA GLY A 187 11.97 -12.15 -5.33
C GLY A 187 12.03 -11.14 -6.48
N THR A 188 13.14 -11.10 -7.16
CA THR A 188 13.28 -10.40 -8.46
C THR A 188 14.06 -11.27 -9.40
N VAL A 189 13.55 -11.46 -10.60
CA VAL A 189 14.28 -12.05 -11.70
C VAL A 189 14.16 -11.14 -12.90
N GLY A 190 15.26 -10.85 -13.54
CA GLY A 190 15.28 -9.92 -14.66
C GLY A 190 16.62 -9.91 -15.40
N PHE A 191 16.72 -8.96 -16.29
CA PHE A 191 17.93 -8.73 -17.06
C PHE A 191 18.08 -7.25 -17.44
N ASP A 192 19.34 -6.85 -17.61
CA ASP A 192 19.76 -5.65 -18.31
C ASP A 192 20.36 -6.07 -19.67
N ASP A 193 20.02 -5.36 -20.75
CA ASP A 193 20.59 -5.57 -22.08
C ASP A 193 21.10 -4.24 -22.64
N ARG A 194 22.40 -4.20 -22.92
CA ARG A 194 23.05 -2.99 -23.46
C ARG A 194 22.83 -2.91 -24.96
N MET A 195 21.84 -2.14 -25.37
CA MET A 195 21.46 -1.94 -26.77
C MET A 195 22.45 -1.04 -27.54
N ALA A 196 23.12 -0.13 -26.83
CA ALA A 196 24.13 0.78 -27.37
C ALA A 196 25.16 1.11 -26.27
N GLU A 197 26.25 1.80 -26.64
CA GLU A 197 27.31 2.18 -25.68
C GLU A 197 26.78 2.94 -24.45
N ASN A 198 25.73 3.71 -24.64
CA ASN A 198 25.14 4.59 -23.62
C ASN A 198 23.69 4.29 -23.29
N VAL A 199 23.10 3.19 -23.81
CA VAL A 199 21.70 2.84 -23.61
C VAL A 199 21.56 1.39 -23.18
N THR A 200 20.94 1.16 -22.03
CA THR A 200 20.63 -0.18 -21.50
C THR A 200 19.12 -0.27 -21.27
N LEU A 201 18.50 -1.34 -21.73
CA LEU A 201 17.14 -1.72 -21.38
C LEU A 201 17.15 -2.69 -20.21
N ALA A 202 16.15 -2.60 -19.36
CA ALA A 202 15.96 -3.50 -18.23
C ALA A 202 14.52 -4.02 -18.20
N ALA A 203 14.36 -5.28 -17.86
CA ALA A 203 13.03 -5.88 -17.62
C ALA A 203 13.10 -6.85 -16.44
N ASP A 204 12.12 -6.74 -15.54
CA ASP A 204 12.06 -7.52 -14.30
C ASP A 204 10.67 -8.07 -14.03
N LEU A 205 10.66 -9.22 -13.38
CA LEU A 205 9.54 -9.73 -12.60
C LEU A 205 9.87 -9.51 -11.12
N VAL A 206 9.06 -8.75 -10.42
CA VAL A 206 9.26 -8.39 -9.01
C VAL A 206 8.14 -8.97 -8.18
N THR A 207 8.48 -9.73 -7.15
CA THR A 207 7.51 -10.39 -6.28
C THR A 207 7.71 -10.02 -4.82
N GLU A 208 6.59 -9.87 -4.11
CA GLU A 208 6.52 -9.75 -2.66
C GLU A 208 5.42 -10.72 -2.21
N LEU A 209 5.84 -11.85 -1.61
CA LEU A 209 4.96 -12.94 -1.23
C LEU A 209 4.76 -12.93 0.28
N GLN A 210 3.53 -12.75 0.71
CA GLN A 210 3.15 -12.68 2.11
C GLN A 210 3.52 -13.96 2.87
N VAL A 211 4.10 -13.80 4.06
CA VAL A 211 4.39 -14.89 5.00
C VAL A 211 3.29 -14.99 6.04
N GLY A 212 2.77 -16.19 6.24
CA GLY A 212 1.70 -16.49 7.20
C GLY A 212 0.31 -16.06 6.72
N ASP A 213 -0.64 -16.12 7.66
CA ASP A 213 -2.01 -15.68 7.44
C ASP A 213 -2.10 -14.17 7.40
N SER A 214 -3.09 -13.63 6.66
CA SER A 214 -3.28 -12.18 6.57
C SER A 214 -3.53 -11.56 7.94
N LYS A 215 -2.78 -10.53 8.27
CA LYS A 215 -3.01 -9.70 9.47
C LYS A 215 -4.21 -8.75 9.30
N LEU A 216 -4.75 -8.63 8.09
CA LEU A 216 -5.98 -7.88 7.84
C LEU A 216 -7.18 -8.70 8.30
N HIS A 217 -7.76 -8.30 9.43
CA HIS A 217 -8.96 -8.93 9.98
C HIS A 217 -10.21 -8.25 9.44
N LEU A 218 -10.93 -8.95 8.59
CA LEU A 218 -12.21 -8.50 8.07
C LEU A 218 -13.36 -9.00 8.95
N PRO A 219 -14.43 -8.20 9.15
CA PRO A 219 -15.57 -8.64 9.90
C PRO A 219 -16.26 -9.81 9.19
N GLY A 220 -16.64 -10.83 9.97
CA GLY A 220 -17.33 -12.03 9.47
C GLY A 220 -18.79 -11.76 9.13
N ILE A 221 -19.41 -12.74 8.47
CA ILE A 221 -20.85 -12.70 8.15
C ILE A 221 -21.68 -12.62 9.45
N VAL A 222 -22.63 -11.70 9.49
CA VAL A 222 -23.56 -11.51 10.60
C VAL A 222 -24.94 -12.02 10.21
N THR A 223 -25.55 -12.85 11.06
CA THR A 223 -26.91 -13.36 10.85
C THR A 223 -27.81 -12.88 11.98
N TYR A 224 -28.94 -12.29 11.61
CA TYR A 224 -30.03 -11.92 12.48
C TYR A 224 -31.19 -12.91 12.28
N ASP A 225 -31.81 -13.36 13.38
CA ASP A 225 -32.90 -14.34 13.32
C ASP A 225 -34.27 -13.73 13.50
N ALA A 226 -34.37 -12.53 14.07
CA ALA A 226 -35.64 -11.85 14.36
C ALA A 226 -35.72 -10.48 13.65
N PRO A 227 -36.90 -10.04 13.15
CA PRO A 227 -38.21 -10.75 13.08
C PRO A 227 -38.23 -11.85 12.02
N PHE A 228 -37.24 -11.92 11.15
CA PHE A 228 -37.00 -13.00 10.19
C PHE A 228 -35.47 -13.15 9.98
N ARG A 229 -35.08 -14.33 9.56
CA ARG A 229 -33.67 -14.62 9.34
C ARG A 229 -33.10 -13.80 8.19
N ARG A 230 -32.03 -13.07 8.46
CA ARG A 230 -31.30 -12.24 7.51
C ARG A 230 -29.80 -12.38 7.72
N THR A 231 -29.09 -12.55 6.64
CA THR A 231 -27.63 -12.62 6.64
C THR A 231 -27.06 -11.40 5.93
N LEU A 232 -26.12 -10.72 6.58
CA LEU A 232 -25.39 -9.58 6.05
C LEU A 232 -23.91 -9.94 5.91
N ASN A 233 -23.33 -9.56 4.81
CA ASN A 233 -21.89 -9.57 4.62
C ASN A 233 -21.37 -8.15 4.85
N PRO A 234 -20.65 -7.88 5.97
CA PRO A 234 -20.23 -6.52 6.33
C PRO A 234 -19.21 -5.90 5.39
N THR A 235 -18.58 -6.69 4.53
CA THR A 235 -17.57 -6.20 3.58
C THR A 235 -17.60 -7.00 2.27
N ASN A 236 -17.30 -6.34 1.17
CA ASN A 236 -17.05 -6.98 -0.12
C ASN A 236 -15.55 -7.15 -0.42
N ILE A 237 -14.67 -6.84 0.54
CA ILE A 237 -13.24 -7.05 0.41
C ILE A 237 -12.98 -8.57 0.41
N PRO A 238 -12.35 -9.13 -0.62
CA PRO A 238 -12.09 -10.55 -0.66
C PRO A 238 -11.03 -10.93 0.39
N THR A 239 -11.23 -12.06 1.07
CA THR A 239 -10.20 -12.68 1.93
C THR A 239 -9.16 -13.35 1.04
N MET A 240 -8.17 -12.61 0.61
CA MET A 240 -7.07 -13.08 -0.22
C MET A 240 -5.74 -12.80 0.44
N ARG A 241 -4.73 -13.57 0.03
CA ARG A 241 -3.34 -13.23 0.35
C ARG A 241 -2.95 -11.98 -0.42
N ASP A 242 -2.17 -11.12 0.21
CA ASP A 242 -1.67 -9.88 -0.38
C ASP A 242 -0.37 -10.11 -1.18
N ASP A 243 -0.25 -11.26 -1.84
CA ASP A 243 0.88 -11.57 -2.71
C ASP A 243 0.93 -10.57 -3.88
N ILE A 244 2.04 -9.88 -4.03
CA ILE A 244 2.27 -8.87 -5.06
C ILE A 244 3.21 -9.44 -6.11
N VAL A 245 2.77 -9.38 -7.38
CA VAL A 245 3.59 -9.72 -8.55
C VAL A 245 3.49 -8.57 -9.54
N ASN A 246 4.63 -7.95 -9.83
CA ASN A 246 4.75 -6.82 -10.74
C ASN A 246 5.69 -7.14 -11.89
N GLY A 247 5.39 -6.60 -13.07
CA GLY A 247 6.36 -6.42 -14.14
C GLY A 247 7.03 -5.06 -14.03
N SER A 248 8.29 -4.97 -14.42
CA SER A 248 9.06 -3.74 -14.50
C SER A 248 9.70 -3.64 -15.88
N PHE A 249 9.72 -2.44 -16.43
CA PHE A 249 10.46 -2.13 -17.65
C PHE A 249 11.16 -0.79 -17.50
N GLY A 250 12.45 -0.75 -17.82
CA GLY A 250 13.28 0.44 -17.62
C GLY A 250 14.28 0.69 -18.72
N VAL A 251 14.74 1.94 -18.76
CA VAL A 251 15.80 2.42 -19.65
C VAL A 251 16.82 3.16 -18.82
N LYS A 252 18.08 2.82 -18.97
CA LYS A 252 19.22 3.56 -18.43
C LYS A 252 19.98 4.24 -19.58
N ILE A 253 20.26 5.51 -19.44
CA ILE A 253 21.01 6.30 -20.41
C ILE A 253 22.22 6.90 -19.69
N THR A 254 23.41 6.69 -20.21
CA THR A 254 24.67 7.21 -19.65
C THR A 254 25.22 8.30 -20.60
N PRO A 255 24.72 9.54 -20.50
CA PRO A 255 25.11 10.62 -21.43
C PRO A 255 26.55 11.09 -21.20
N ALA A 256 27.10 10.86 -20.02
CA ALA A 256 28.48 11.16 -19.65
C ALA A 256 29.05 10.07 -18.74
N HIS A 257 30.35 9.95 -18.67
CA HIS A 257 31.05 8.86 -17.99
C HIS A 257 30.65 8.64 -16.49
N ASN A 258 30.22 9.69 -15.84
CA ASN A 258 29.87 9.71 -14.43
C ASN A 258 28.39 10.02 -14.15
N THR A 259 27.53 10.06 -15.18
CA THR A 259 26.12 10.41 -15.03
C THR A 259 25.25 9.35 -15.68
N THR A 260 24.29 8.82 -14.93
CA THR A 260 23.28 7.88 -15.42
C THR A 260 21.88 8.45 -15.19
N LEU A 261 21.07 8.45 -16.23
CA LEU A 261 19.64 8.75 -16.18
C LEU A 261 18.88 7.41 -16.18
N VAL A 262 17.91 7.27 -15.30
CA VAL A 262 17.08 6.07 -15.21
C VAL A 262 15.62 6.47 -15.35
N LEU A 263 14.91 5.78 -16.24
CA LEU A 263 13.45 5.84 -16.36
C LEU A 263 12.92 4.42 -16.21
N ASN A 264 11.95 4.22 -15.36
CA ASN A 264 11.36 2.92 -15.12
C ASN A 264 9.85 3.03 -14.92
N THR A 265 9.14 1.96 -15.30
CA THR A 265 7.73 1.77 -15.02
C THR A 265 7.49 0.42 -14.35
N LEU A 266 6.62 0.40 -13.35
CA LEU A 266 6.22 -0.80 -12.63
C LEU A 266 4.71 -0.95 -12.79
N PHE A 267 4.24 -2.15 -13.15
CA PHE A 267 2.84 -2.46 -13.41
C PHE A 267 2.44 -3.82 -12.81
N PRO A 268 1.18 -3.95 -12.32
CA PRO A 268 0.70 -5.16 -11.69
C PRO A 268 0.49 -6.28 -12.70
N LEU A 269 0.92 -7.50 -12.33
CA LEU A 269 0.65 -8.73 -13.07
C LEU A 269 -0.39 -9.63 -12.38
N ASN A 270 -0.73 -9.36 -11.13
CA ASN A 270 -1.80 -10.03 -10.40
C ASN A 270 -2.72 -9.00 -9.72
N ARG A 271 -3.72 -9.46 -8.96
CA ARG A 271 -4.68 -8.61 -8.25
C ARG A 271 -4.44 -8.54 -6.73
N GLY A 272 -3.34 -9.07 -6.23
CA GLY A 272 -3.01 -9.06 -4.81
C GLY A 272 -2.49 -7.71 -4.34
N GLY A 273 -2.67 -7.44 -3.05
CA GLY A 273 -2.18 -6.26 -2.36
C GLY A 273 -2.86 -4.94 -2.74
N LEU A 274 -2.77 -3.97 -1.83
CA LEU A 274 -3.17 -2.59 -2.10
C LEU A 274 -1.98 -1.85 -2.72
N ARG A 275 -2.05 -1.56 -4.01
CA ARG A 275 -0.97 -0.93 -4.76
C ARG A 275 -1.48 -0.07 -5.90
N ALA A 276 -0.63 0.82 -6.41
CA ALA A 276 -0.93 1.60 -7.59
C ALA A 276 -1.02 0.71 -8.85
N ASN A 277 -1.91 1.07 -9.77
CA ASN A 277 -2.04 0.39 -11.07
C ASN A 277 -0.82 0.61 -11.97
N LEU A 278 -0.08 1.69 -11.74
CA LEU A 278 1.10 2.04 -12.51
C LEU A 278 1.98 2.97 -11.68
N VAL A 279 3.28 2.69 -11.64
CA VAL A 279 4.27 3.55 -10.98
C VAL A 279 5.32 3.93 -11.99
N TYR A 280 5.56 5.22 -12.16
CA TYR A 280 6.67 5.76 -12.93
C TYR A 280 7.78 6.18 -11.99
N THR A 281 9.02 5.85 -12.35
CA THR A 281 10.20 6.27 -11.61
C THR A 281 11.18 6.93 -12.57
N GLY A 282 11.69 8.07 -12.19
CA GLY A 282 12.79 8.75 -12.88
C GLY A 282 13.90 9.07 -11.89
N GLY A 283 15.14 8.93 -12.30
CA GLY A 283 16.29 9.20 -11.45
C GLY A 283 17.51 9.68 -12.21
N ILE A 284 18.37 10.39 -11.50
CA ILE A 284 19.70 10.82 -11.96
C ILE A 284 20.69 10.31 -10.92
N GLU A 285 21.68 9.56 -11.38
CA GLU A 285 22.80 9.09 -10.58
C GLU A 285 24.08 9.80 -11.04
N TYR A 286 24.86 10.25 -10.09
CA TYR A 286 26.17 10.86 -10.32
C TYR A 286 27.22 10.16 -9.45
N THR A 287 28.30 9.73 -10.07
CA THR A 287 29.44 9.07 -9.41
C THR A 287 30.64 10.00 -9.46
N PHE A 288 31.30 10.23 -8.32
CA PHE A 288 32.48 11.09 -8.19
C PHE A 288 33.68 10.36 -7.58
#